data_5bf3e74d400db1633d389872d79ab113
#
_entry.id   5bf3e74d400db1633d389872d79ab113
#
_cell.length_a   1.000
_cell.length_b   1.000
_cell.length_c   1.000
_cell.angle_alpha   90.00
_cell.angle_beta   90.00
_cell.angle_gamma   90.00
#
_symmetry.space_group_name_H-M   'P 1'
#
loop_
_entity.id
_entity.type
_entity.pdbx_description
1 polymer ?
#
loop_
_entity_poly.entity_id
_entity_poly.type
_entity_poly.pdbx_seq_one_letter_code
_entity_poly.pdbx_strand_id
1 'polypeptide(L)'
;MFTINKKVFKPKSFRRDILGVEKKVPTLGGKYLPYINFDNAAGTPALQPVVEEMQDFLQWYSGVHRGTGYKSLLSSQFYDDSHETIANFVGASLDSQCVIMGKNTTQAINKLSYRMSFARGDVVISSMMEHHSNDLPWRNKARVKYIRVDQQGLLDLGDLEKLLQLHYPRVRLVTICGASNVTGHINPIHRIAEMAHAYRAEILVDGAQLLAHHPVNMIKEGDPRHIDYLAFSGHKIYAPFGSGVLIGPRKTFLQGEPEYSGGGTVDLVSRNQVWWTGLPEREEAGSPNVIGAFTLARSLQYLQKIGIEKLALYEEELLLYARERLQKLPGIKIYGSFPRLAVISFNIKGLEHALLGSILCFEAGIGVRTGCFCAQGYVRNLLGIDAESISGIYEGKEPALLPGMLRISLAAYNTREEIDRLLQWLERIIAHQTDFKKNYHFSPSVGAYIPRQWPRQAKTRWPFILPGWS
;
A
#
# COMPACT_ATOMS: atom_id res chain seq x y z
N MET A 1 -12.70 -19.64 21.96
CA MET A 1 -13.89 -18.79 21.81
C MET A 1 -13.62 -17.52 22.62
N PHE A 2 -13.03 -16.49 22.01
CA PHE A 2 -12.77 -15.23 22.69
C PHE A 2 -14.04 -14.40 22.66
N THR A 3 -14.55 -14.09 23.83
CA THR A 3 -15.69 -13.17 24.02
C THR A 3 -15.21 -11.77 23.66
N ILE A 4 -15.44 -11.33 22.43
CA ILE A 4 -15.15 -9.98 21.96
C ILE A 4 -16.06 -9.04 22.75
N ASN A 5 -15.45 -8.23 23.60
CA ASN A 5 -16.12 -7.19 24.35
C ASN A 5 -16.71 -6.19 23.34
N LYS A 6 -18.05 -6.23 23.13
CA LYS A 6 -18.81 -5.48 22.11
C LYS A 6 -18.92 -3.99 22.46
N LYS A 7 -17.79 -3.27 22.61
CA LYS A 7 -17.86 -1.83 22.39
C LYS A 7 -18.01 -1.62 20.88
N VAL A 8 -19.20 -1.21 20.45
CA VAL A 8 -19.53 -0.95 19.06
C VAL A 8 -18.57 0.10 18.50
N PHE A 9 -17.99 -0.16 17.33
CA PHE A 9 -17.21 0.84 16.60
C PHE A 9 -18.08 2.07 16.33
N LYS A 10 -17.52 3.27 16.51
CA LYS A 10 -18.21 4.55 16.31
C LYS A 10 -17.60 5.29 15.10
N PRO A 11 -18.07 5.06 13.88
CA PRO A 11 -17.48 5.65 12.67
C PRO A 11 -17.36 7.17 12.74
N LYS A 12 -18.39 7.86 13.26
CA LYS A 12 -18.37 9.32 13.42
C LYS A 12 -17.28 9.83 14.38
N SER A 13 -16.92 9.02 15.40
CA SER A 13 -15.83 9.37 16.29
C SER A 13 -14.48 9.21 15.60
N PHE A 14 -14.25 8.07 14.94
CA PHE A 14 -13.03 7.83 14.17
C PHE A 14 -12.84 8.87 13.06
N ARG A 15 -13.91 9.23 12.33
CA ARG A 15 -13.84 10.27 11.30
C ARG A 15 -13.34 11.62 11.83
N ARG A 16 -13.73 12.02 13.06
CA ARG A 16 -13.27 13.29 13.67
C ARG A 16 -11.77 13.31 13.95
N ASP A 17 -11.19 12.13 14.14
CA ASP A 17 -9.76 11.98 14.39
C ASP A 17 -8.93 11.94 13.09
N ILE A 18 -9.55 12.03 11.91
CA ILE A 18 -8.88 12.09 10.61
C ILE A 18 -8.58 13.55 10.24
N LEU A 19 -7.30 13.84 10.09
CA LEU A 19 -6.83 15.19 9.77
C LEU A 19 -7.32 15.63 8.39
N GLY A 20 -7.97 16.78 8.33
CA GLY A 20 -8.39 17.41 7.09
C GLY A 20 -9.62 16.80 6.41
N VAL A 21 -10.32 15.85 7.03
CA VAL A 21 -11.47 15.14 6.43
C VAL A 21 -12.64 16.06 6.04
N GLU A 22 -12.81 17.21 6.73
CA GLU A 22 -13.87 18.19 6.45
C GLU A 22 -13.41 19.35 5.54
N LYS A 23 -12.20 19.29 4.98
CA LYS A 23 -11.71 20.34 4.07
C LYS A 23 -12.53 20.38 2.80
N LYS A 24 -12.78 21.61 2.33
CA LYS A 24 -13.50 21.86 1.09
C LYS A 24 -12.52 22.16 -0.03
N VAL A 25 -12.83 21.70 -1.23
CA VAL A 25 -12.05 21.93 -2.45
C VAL A 25 -12.89 22.70 -3.48
N PRO A 26 -12.23 23.54 -4.32
CA PRO A 26 -12.92 24.24 -5.39
C PRO A 26 -13.35 23.25 -6.48
N THR A 27 -14.49 23.55 -7.12
CA THR A 27 -14.99 22.82 -8.30
C THR A 27 -15.17 23.76 -9.49
N LEU A 28 -15.29 23.21 -10.70
CA LEU A 28 -15.51 24.00 -11.92
C LEU A 28 -16.78 24.86 -11.86
N GLY A 29 -17.79 24.44 -11.13
CA GLY A 29 -19.00 25.24 -10.91
C GLY A 29 -18.82 26.44 -9.97
N GLY A 30 -17.58 26.76 -9.56
CA GLY A 30 -17.26 27.87 -8.65
C GLY A 30 -17.66 27.62 -7.18
N LYS A 31 -18.14 26.45 -6.86
CA LYS A 31 -18.53 26.06 -5.49
C LYS A 31 -17.39 25.34 -4.78
N TYR A 32 -17.26 25.57 -3.48
CA TYR A 32 -16.41 24.78 -2.61
C TYR A 32 -17.21 23.63 -2.02
N LEU A 33 -16.85 22.38 -2.39
CA LEU A 33 -17.47 21.16 -1.88
C LEU A 33 -16.56 20.44 -0.87
N PRO A 34 -17.11 19.76 0.15
CA PRO A 34 -16.33 18.87 1.00
C PRO A 34 -15.62 17.83 0.12
N TYR A 35 -14.30 17.71 0.33
CA TYR A 35 -13.50 16.71 -0.39
C TYR A 35 -13.84 15.30 0.06
N ILE A 36 -14.09 14.41 -0.87
CA ILE A 36 -14.29 12.99 -0.61
C ILE A 36 -13.06 12.24 -1.07
N ASN A 37 -12.35 11.60 -0.16
CA ASN A 37 -11.20 10.78 -0.48
C ASN A 37 -11.61 9.32 -0.64
N PHE A 38 -11.62 8.83 -1.87
CA PHE A 38 -11.75 7.42 -2.22
C PHE A 38 -10.47 6.85 -2.84
N ASP A 39 -9.31 7.40 -2.50
CA ASP A 39 -8.01 6.92 -2.93
C ASP A 39 -7.13 6.43 -1.77
N ASN A 40 -7.74 5.84 -0.75
CA ASN A 40 -7.06 5.37 0.46
C ASN A 40 -6.02 4.26 0.20
N ALA A 41 -6.21 3.44 -0.84
CA ALA A 41 -5.24 2.43 -1.25
C ALA A 41 -3.92 3.02 -1.79
N ALA A 42 -3.89 4.31 -2.14
CA ALA A 42 -2.66 5.03 -2.46
C ALA A 42 -2.00 5.60 -1.19
N GLY A 43 -2.80 6.11 -0.25
CA GLY A 43 -2.37 6.59 1.04
C GLY A 43 -3.53 7.14 1.85
N THR A 44 -3.49 6.93 3.15
CA THR A 44 -4.49 7.43 4.09
C THR A 44 -4.09 8.79 4.66
N PRO A 45 -5.04 9.65 5.05
CA PRO A 45 -4.75 10.86 5.82
C PRO A 45 -4.12 10.51 7.18
N ALA A 46 -3.46 11.48 7.82
CA ALA A 46 -2.94 11.31 9.16
C ALA A 46 -4.06 11.28 10.22
N LEU A 47 -3.79 10.62 11.34
CA LEU A 47 -4.60 10.71 12.55
C LEU A 47 -4.26 11.98 13.32
N GLN A 48 -5.26 12.80 13.64
CA GLN A 48 -5.09 14.05 14.40
C GLN A 48 -4.40 13.80 15.75
N PRO A 49 -4.78 12.81 16.58
CA PRO A 49 -4.09 12.53 17.85
C PRO A 49 -2.61 12.19 17.66
N VAL A 50 -2.26 11.47 16.60
CA VAL A 50 -0.85 11.12 16.29
C VAL A 50 -0.04 12.35 15.88
N VAL A 51 -0.66 13.28 15.15
CA VAL A 51 -0.01 14.54 14.79
C VAL A 51 0.23 15.42 16.01
N GLU A 52 -0.71 15.48 16.94
CA GLU A 52 -0.58 16.21 18.21
C GLU A 52 0.54 15.62 19.06
N GLU A 53 0.57 14.30 19.26
CA GLU A 53 1.68 13.63 19.98
C GLU A 53 3.03 13.84 19.29
N MET A 54 3.06 13.85 17.95
CA MET A 54 4.28 14.17 17.19
C MET A 54 4.74 15.61 17.43
N GLN A 55 3.83 16.59 17.47
CA GLN A 55 4.18 17.98 17.75
C GLN A 55 4.76 18.14 19.16
N ASP A 56 4.23 17.43 20.14
CA ASP A 56 4.77 17.39 21.51
C ASP A 56 6.17 16.74 21.53
N PHE A 57 6.34 15.61 20.82
CA PHE A 57 7.63 14.94 20.72
C PHE A 57 8.70 15.81 20.06
N LEU A 58 8.35 16.61 19.05
CA LEU A 58 9.30 17.52 18.36
C LEU A 58 9.96 18.53 19.32
N GLN A 59 9.34 18.89 20.43
CA GLN A 59 9.94 19.77 21.44
C GLN A 59 11.08 19.07 22.20
N TRP A 60 11.07 17.73 22.22
CA TRP A 60 12.04 16.85 22.87
C TRP A 60 13.01 16.18 21.90
N TYR A 61 12.76 16.29 20.60
CA TYR A 61 13.57 15.66 19.56
C TYR A 61 15.03 16.12 19.59
N SER A 62 15.94 15.15 19.41
CA SER A 62 17.38 15.34 19.16
C SER A 62 17.91 14.16 18.35
N GLY A 63 19.21 14.20 18.00
CA GLY A 63 19.88 13.09 17.33
C GLY A 63 19.78 11.79 18.14
N VAL A 64 19.54 10.69 17.45
CA VAL A 64 19.38 9.35 18.06
C VAL A 64 20.71 8.61 18.13
N HIS A 65 20.78 7.63 19.00
CA HIS A 65 21.93 6.79 19.30
C HIS A 65 23.17 7.63 19.68
N ARG A 66 24.16 7.11 20.33
CA ARG A 66 25.46 7.75 20.65
C ARG A 66 25.44 9.13 21.32
N GLY A 67 24.28 9.77 21.50
CA GLY A 67 24.13 11.02 22.23
C GLY A 67 24.00 10.79 23.74
N THR A 68 24.62 11.65 24.58
CA THR A 68 24.56 11.58 26.05
C THR A 68 23.58 12.57 26.64
N GLY A 69 23.02 13.48 25.83
CA GLY A 69 22.03 14.47 26.29
C GLY A 69 20.64 13.84 26.50
N TYR A 70 19.89 14.35 27.47
CA TYR A 70 18.55 13.85 27.83
C TYR A 70 17.62 13.71 26.61
N LYS A 71 17.55 14.71 25.74
CA LYS A 71 16.71 14.66 24.53
C LYS A 71 17.16 13.60 23.53
N SER A 72 18.48 13.35 23.42
CA SER A 72 19.01 12.29 22.57
C SER A 72 18.66 10.90 23.10
N LEU A 73 18.80 10.71 24.41
CA LEU A 73 18.38 9.46 25.06
C LEU A 73 16.90 9.19 24.86
N LEU A 74 16.07 10.21 25.07
CA LEU A 74 14.62 10.11 24.86
C LEU A 74 14.25 9.81 23.41
N SER A 75 14.89 10.48 22.45
CA SER A 75 14.66 10.22 21.01
C SER A 75 15.08 8.81 20.61
N SER A 76 16.19 8.31 21.16
CA SER A 76 16.63 6.92 20.96
C SER A 76 15.63 5.92 21.52
N GLN A 77 15.19 6.14 22.77
CA GLN A 77 14.19 5.28 23.39
C GLN A 77 12.91 5.18 22.56
N PHE A 78 12.34 6.30 22.09
CA PHE A 78 11.14 6.27 21.26
C PHE A 78 11.36 5.58 19.92
N TYR A 79 12.56 5.70 19.34
CA TYR A 79 12.90 5.01 18.11
C TYR A 79 12.97 3.49 18.33
N ASP A 80 13.63 3.06 19.39
CA ASP A 80 13.80 1.65 19.75
C ASP A 80 12.45 1.02 20.13
N ASP A 81 11.64 1.70 20.96
CA ASP A 81 10.27 1.28 21.32
C ASP A 81 9.36 1.13 20.08
N SER A 82 9.64 1.87 18.99
CA SER A 82 8.87 1.74 17.77
C SER A 82 9.05 0.38 17.11
N HIS A 83 10.25 -0.22 17.17
CA HIS A 83 10.50 -1.59 16.66
C HIS A 83 9.69 -2.62 17.45
N GLU A 84 9.67 -2.51 18.77
CA GLU A 84 8.90 -3.40 19.63
C GLU A 84 7.39 -3.25 19.38
N THR A 85 6.89 -2.00 19.29
CA THR A 85 5.48 -1.73 18.99
C THR A 85 5.06 -2.36 17.67
N ILE A 86 5.89 -2.25 16.63
CA ILE A 86 5.63 -2.82 15.32
C ILE A 86 5.63 -4.34 15.37
N ALA A 87 6.63 -4.96 16.04
CA ALA A 87 6.71 -6.41 16.22
C ALA A 87 5.45 -6.95 16.92
N ASN A 88 5.07 -6.33 18.02
CA ASN A 88 3.89 -6.72 18.80
C ASN A 88 2.58 -6.59 17.98
N PHE A 89 2.46 -5.58 17.12
CA PHE A 89 1.27 -5.39 16.31
C PHE A 89 1.00 -6.54 15.34
N VAL A 90 2.06 -7.17 14.81
CA VAL A 90 1.95 -8.28 13.85
C VAL A 90 2.30 -9.64 14.45
N GLY A 91 2.53 -9.73 15.76
CA GLY A 91 2.88 -10.97 16.45
C GLY A 91 4.27 -11.52 16.08
N ALA A 92 5.21 -10.65 15.70
CA ALA A 92 6.60 -11.02 15.45
C ALA A 92 7.38 -11.19 16.77
N SER A 93 8.32 -12.14 16.82
CA SER A 93 9.21 -12.35 17.98
C SER A 93 10.58 -11.73 17.74
N LEU A 94 10.94 -10.71 18.52
CA LEU A 94 12.26 -10.05 18.41
C LEU A 94 13.43 -10.94 18.82
N ASP A 95 13.18 -12.10 19.44
CA ASP A 95 14.22 -13.09 19.73
C ASP A 95 14.78 -13.74 18.45
N SER A 96 13.90 -14.08 17.51
CA SER A 96 14.25 -14.76 16.25
C SER A 96 14.16 -13.88 15.02
N GLN A 97 13.38 -12.79 15.07
CA GLN A 97 13.16 -11.86 13.98
C GLN A 97 13.68 -10.46 14.31
N CYS A 98 13.85 -9.61 13.31
CA CYS A 98 14.11 -8.19 13.50
C CYS A 98 13.15 -7.35 12.67
N VAL A 99 12.81 -6.19 13.20
CA VAL A 99 12.10 -5.12 12.52
C VAL A 99 13.16 -4.17 11.97
N ILE A 100 13.09 -3.85 10.70
CA ILE A 100 14.02 -2.94 10.01
C ILE A 100 13.19 -1.78 9.44
N MET A 101 13.52 -0.56 9.84
CA MET A 101 12.86 0.64 9.37
C MET A 101 13.44 1.12 8.03
N GLY A 102 12.60 1.65 7.18
CA GLY A 102 12.96 2.21 5.89
C GLY A 102 11.96 3.27 5.44
N LYS A 103 11.99 3.64 4.16
CA LYS A 103 11.14 4.70 3.59
C LYS A 103 9.72 4.21 3.27
N ASN A 104 9.60 3.00 2.76
CA ASN A 104 8.33 2.40 2.29
C ASN A 104 8.52 0.91 1.97
N THR A 105 7.44 0.21 1.65
CA THR A 105 7.43 -1.20 1.22
C THR A 105 8.38 -1.48 0.06
N THR A 106 8.49 -0.57 -0.91
CA THR A 106 9.39 -0.74 -2.07
C THR A 106 10.85 -0.87 -1.62
N GLN A 107 11.30 0.00 -0.71
CA GLN A 107 12.65 -0.11 -0.15
C GLN A 107 12.80 -1.39 0.69
N ALA A 108 11.81 -1.72 1.50
CA ALA A 108 11.82 -2.93 2.33
C ALA A 108 12.03 -4.20 1.49
N ILE A 109 11.27 -4.36 0.40
CA ILE A 109 11.39 -5.52 -0.49
C ILE A 109 12.71 -5.51 -1.26
N ASN A 110 13.18 -4.34 -1.73
CA ASN A 110 14.49 -4.22 -2.36
C ASN A 110 15.61 -4.63 -1.38
N LYS A 111 15.57 -4.14 -0.13
CA LYS A 111 16.51 -4.54 0.92
C LYS A 111 16.54 -6.06 1.07
N LEU A 112 15.40 -6.72 1.21
CA LEU A 112 15.35 -8.18 1.29
C LEU A 112 15.98 -8.83 0.05
N SER A 113 15.70 -8.31 -1.16
CA SER A 113 16.28 -8.84 -2.39
C SER A 113 17.81 -8.74 -2.45
N TYR A 114 18.40 -7.78 -1.76
CA TYR A 114 19.86 -7.66 -1.58
C TYR A 114 20.39 -8.59 -0.50
N ARG A 115 19.61 -8.82 0.55
CA ARG A 115 20.07 -9.64 1.70
C ARG A 115 19.92 -11.13 1.46
N MET A 116 19.00 -11.55 0.61
CA MET A 116 18.88 -12.96 0.22
C MET A 116 19.95 -13.36 -0.79
N SER A 117 20.59 -14.48 -0.53
CA SER A 117 21.55 -15.07 -1.47
C SER A 117 20.87 -16.03 -2.42
N PHE A 118 21.10 -15.86 -3.72
CA PHE A 118 20.59 -16.71 -4.78
C PHE A 118 21.74 -17.37 -5.55
N ALA A 119 21.67 -18.70 -5.70
CA ALA A 119 22.56 -19.43 -6.59
C ALA A 119 22.03 -19.44 -8.03
N ARG A 120 22.89 -19.76 -8.99
CA ARG A 120 22.49 -19.93 -10.40
C ARG A 120 21.41 -21.03 -10.52
N GLY A 121 20.26 -20.67 -11.03
CA GLY A 121 19.12 -21.56 -11.23
C GLY A 121 18.13 -21.59 -10.09
N ASP A 122 18.34 -20.80 -9.03
CA ASP A 122 17.33 -20.58 -8.01
C ASP A 122 16.09 -19.88 -8.57
N VAL A 123 14.95 -20.15 -7.96
CA VAL A 123 13.64 -19.68 -8.41
C VAL A 123 12.97 -18.88 -7.31
N VAL A 124 12.40 -17.75 -7.70
CA VAL A 124 11.39 -17.02 -6.92
C VAL A 124 10.03 -17.25 -7.58
N ILE A 125 9.06 -17.70 -6.80
CA ILE A 125 7.67 -17.79 -7.24
C ILE A 125 6.96 -16.51 -6.78
N SER A 126 6.49 -15.71 -7.73
CA SER A 126 5.70 -14.51 -7.54
C SER A 126 4.29 -14.73 -8.06
N SER A 127 3.45 -13.71 -8.10
CA SER A 127 2.12 -13.82 -8.70
C SER A 127 1.87 -12.79 -9.81
N MET A 128 0.90 -13.08 -10.67
CA MET A 128 0.43 -12.12 -11.67
C MET A 128 -0.24 -10.89 -11.03
N MET A 129 -0.58 -10.97 -9.74
CA MET A 129 -1.33 -9.97 -8.99
C MET A 129 -0.45 -8.86 -8.40
N GLU A 130 0.87 -9.03 -8.39
CA GLU A 130 1.78 -8.20 -7.60
C GLU A 130 1.83 -6.74 -8.04
N HIS A 131 1.97 -5.87 -7.04
CA HIS A 131 2.46 -4.52 -7.27
C HIS A 131 3.89 -4.57 -7.81
N HIS A 132 4.29 -3.62 -8.67
CA HIS A 132 5.65 -3.58 -9.25
C HIS A 132 6.76 -3.61 -8.19
N SER A 133 6.50 -3.13 -6.98
CA SER A 133 7.45 -3.18 -5.86
C SER A 133 7.76 -4.59 -5.39
N ASN A 134 6.85 -5.54 -5.59
CA ASN A 134 7.03 -6.95 -5.21
C ASN A 134 7.25 -7.87 -6.42
N ASP A 135 7.47 -7.31 -7.59
CA ASP A 135 7.79 -8.03 -8.83
C ASP A 135 9.22 -7.70 -9.30
N LEU A 136 9.50 -6.41 -9.55
CA LEU A 136 10.71 -5.97 -10.22
C LEU A 136 12.01 -6.31 -9.48
N PRO A 137 12.11 -6.23 -8.13
CA PRO A 137 13.36 -6.52 -7.42
C PRO A 137 13.87 -7.94 -7.62
N TRP A 138 12.98 -8.90 -7.86
CA TRP A 138 13.33 -10.32 -8.00
C TRP A 138 13.86 -10.69 -9.38
N ARG A 139 13.47 -9.94 -10.44
CA ARG A 139 13.80 -10.28 -11.84
C ARG A 139 15.28 -10.31 -12.13
N ASN A 140 16.10 -9.54 -11.40
CA ASN A 140 17.55 -9.48 -11.54
C ASN A 140 18.30 -10.37 -10.53
N LYS A 141 17.57 -11.07 -9.66
CA LYS A 141 18.18 -11.89 -8.58
C LYS A 141 18.04 -13.38 -8.82
N ALA A 142 16.91 -13.82 -9.34
CA ALA A 142 16.60 -15.22 -9.58
C ALA A 142 15.70 -15.39 -10.80
N ARG A 143 15.45 -16.64 -11.18
CA ARG A 143 14.46 -16.95 -12.21
C ARG A 143 13.06 -16.79 -11.60
N VAL A 144 12.30 -15.77 -12.03
CA VAL A 144 10.94 -15.55 -11.53
C VAL A 144 9.94 -16.42 -12.28
N LYS A 145 9.04 -17.05 -11.52
CA LYS A 145 7.86 -17.78 -12.01
C LYS A 145 6.61 -17.14 -11.44
N TYR A 146 5.55 -17.08 -12.23
CA TYR A 146 4.33 -16.38 -11.84
C TYR A 146 3.16 -17.34 -11.66
N ILE A 147 2.57 -17.34 -10.48
CA ILE A 147 1.29 -17.99 -10.20
C ILE A 147 0.24 -17.30 -11.05
N ARG A 148 -0.55 -18.08 -11.77
CA ARG A 148 -1.66 -17.58 -12.56
C ARG A 148 -2.79 -17.08 -11.68
N VAL A 149 -3.59 -16.20 -12.26
CA VAL A 149 -4.87 -15.77 -11.69
C VAL A 149 -6.00 -16.22 -12.62
N ASP A 150 -7.15 -16.54 -12.05
CA ASP A 150 -8.33 -16.90 -12.83
C ASP A 150 -9.01 -15.64 -13.44
N GLN A 151 -10.11 -15.86 -14.16
CA GLN A 151 -10.89 -14.80 -14.79
C GLN A 151 -11.55 -13.85 -13.77
N GLN A 152 -11.70 -14.28 -12.53
CA GLN A 152 -12.22 -13.49 -11.43
C GLN A 152 -11.12 -12.70 -10.71
N GLY A 153 -9.85 -12.94 -11.06
CA GLY A 153 -8.68 -12.30 -10.47
C GLY A 153 -8.20 -12.95 -9.18
N LEU A 154 -8.56 -14.21 -8.93
CA LEU A 154 -8.11 -14.99 -7.77
C LEU A 154 -6.83 -15.75 -8.08
N LEU A 155 -5.95 -15.91 -7.09
CA LEU A 155 -4.76 -16.76 -7.24
C LEU A 155 -5.14 -18.24 -7.42
N ASP A 156 -4.53 -18.88 -8.41
CA ASP A 156 -4.64 -20.32 -8.62
C ASP A 156 -3.64 -21.07 -7.71
N LEU A 157 -4.12 -21.51 -6.54
CA LEU A 157 -3.29 -22.27 -5.60
C LEU A 157 -2.87 -23.65 -6.17
N GLY A 158 -3.62 -24.21 -7.10
CA GLY A 158 -3.21 -25.43 -7.83
C GLY A 158 -2.03 -25.17 -8.77
N ASP A 159 -1.94 -23.97 -9.35
CA ASP A 159 -0.78 -23.55 -10.14
C ASP A 159 0.44 -23.30 -9.24
N LEU A 160 0.25 -22.70 -8.05
CA LEU A 160 1.31 -22.59 -7.04
C LEU A 160 1.89 -23.97 -6.68
N GLU A 161 1.05 -24.95 -6.38
CA GLU A 161 1.47 -26.32 -6.04
C GLU A 161 2.31 -26.92 -7.18
N LYS A 162 1.84 -26.81 -8.43
CA LYS A 162 2.58 -27.29 -9.61
C LYS A 162 3.94 -26.61 -9.77
N LEU A 163 4.01 -25.29 -9.56
CA LEU A 163 5.27 -24.55 -9.65
C LEU A 163 6.26 -24.97 -8.56
N LEU A 164 5.79 -25.18 -7.33
CA LEU A 164 6.59 -25.65 -6.21
C LEU A 164 7.15 -27.05 -6.52
N GLN A 165 6.32 -27.99 -6.97
CA GLN A 165 6.73 -29.34 -7.37
C GLN A 165 7.75 -29.33 -8.51
N LEU A 166 7.47 -28.58 -9.58
CA LEU A 166 8.30 -28.53 -10.79
C LEU A 166 9.70 -27.99 -10.52
N HIS A 167 9.82 -27.04 -9.60
CA HIS A 167 11.07 -26.36 -9.33
C HIS A 167 11.76 -26.79 -8.02
N TYR A 168 11.20 -27.76 -7.28
CA TYR A 168 11.88 -28.33 -6.11
C TYR A 168 13.23 -28.93 -6.48
N PRO A 169 14.27 -28.77 -5.67
CA PRO A 169 14.42 -27.99 -4.42
C PRO A 169 14.96 -26.55 -4.64
N ARG A 170 14.78 -25.95 -5.83
CA ARG A 170 15.38 -24.67 -6.21
C ARG A 170 14.51 -23.45 -5.88
N VAL A 171 13.28 -23.65 -5.41
CA VAL A 171 12.45 -22.52 -4.97
C VAL A 171 12.99 -21.99 -3.66
N ARG A 172 13.48 -20.73 -3.69
CA ARG A 172 14.03 -20.06 -2.50
C ARG A 172 12.99 -19.21 -1.78
N LEU A 173 12.10 -18.62 -2.55
CA LEU A 173 11.12 -17.67 -2.03
C LEU A 173 9.80 -17.79 -2.80
N VAL A 174 8.69 -17.78 -2.07
CA VAL A 174 7.36 -17.43 -2.58
C VAL A 174 7.07 -16.02 -2.12
N THR A 175 6.76 -15.10 -3.04
CA THR A 175 6.47 -13.70 -2.72
C THR A 175 5.10 -13.31 -3.26
N ILE A 176 4.22 -12.83 -2.37
CA ILE A 176 2.83 -12.49 -2.69
C ILE A 176 2.38 -11.23 -1.98
N CYS A 177 1.44 -10.51 -2.60
CA CYS A 177 0.70 -9.47 -1.89
C CYS A 177 -0.31 -10.11 -0.92
N GLY A 178 -0.39 -9.59 0.29
CA GLY A 178 -1.40 -10.04 1.26
C GLY A 178 -2.82 -9.68 0.82
N ALA A 179 -2.97 -8.52 0.17
CA ALA A 179 -4.20 -8.13 -0.51
C ALA A 179 -3.88 -7.29 -1.76
N SER A 180 -4.68 -7.48 -2.80
CA SER A 180 -4.52 -6.76 -4.07
C SER A 180 -4.89 -5.28 -3.94
N ASN A 181 -4.00 -4.39 -4.39
CA ASN A 181 -4.30 -2.97 -4.52
C ASN A 181 -5.21 -2.63 -5.72
N VAL A 182 -5.54 -3.60 -6.55
CA VAL A 182 -6.42 -3.45 -7.73
C VAL A 182 -7.84 -3.89 -7.40
N THR A 183 -8.00 -5.13 -6.97
CA THR A 183 -9.32 -5.73 -6.71
C THR A 183 -9.69 -5.78 -5.23
N GLY A 184 -8.73 -5.52 -4.34
CA GLY A 184 -8.90 -5.70 -2.90
C GLY A 184 -8.87 -7.17 -2.44
N HIS A 185 -8.76 -8.15 -3.37
CA HIS A 185 -8.77 -9.57 -3.00
C HIS A 185 -7.74 -9.88 -1.91
N ILE A 186 -8.18 -10.56 -0.85
CA ILE A 186 -7.33 -10.98 0.27
C ILE A 186 -6.84 -12.40 -0.01
N ASN A 187 -5.54 -12.56 -0.13
CA ASN A 187 -4.91 -13.85 -0.36
C ASN A 187 -4.82 -14.67 0.94
N PRO A 188 -4.95 -15.98 0.87
CA PRO A 188 -4.84 -16.88 2.04
C PRO A 188 -3.37 -17.09 2.44
N ILE A 189 -2.73 -16.03 2.97
CA ILE A 189 -1.27 -15.93 3.20
C ILE A 189 -0.72 -17.10 4.01
N HIS A 190 -1.43 -17.54 5.05
CA HIS A 190 -0.99 -18.65 5.90
C HIS A 190 -1.07 -20.01 5.20
N ARG A 191 -2.05 -20.21 4.31
CA ARG A 191 -2.12 -21.43 3.48
C ARG A 191 -1.00 -21.44 2.45
N ILE A 192 -0.68 -20.29 1.86
CA ILE A 192 0.44 -20.17 0.92
C ILE A 192 1.78 -20.38 1.64
N ALA A 193 1.92 -19.90 2.88
CA ALA A 193 3.09 -20.17 3.71
C ALA A 193 3.27 -21.66 3.97
N GLU A 194 2.21 -22.38 4.37
CA GLU A 194 2.24 -23.81 4.57
C GLU A 194 2.67 -24.56 3.31
N MET A 195 2.15 -24.18 2.16
CA MET A 195 2.53 -24.76 0.87
C MET A 195 4.00 -24.49 0.53
N ALA A 196 4.49 -23.27 0.73
CA ALA A 196 5.89 -22.92 0.49
C ALA A 196 6.84 -23.71 1.38
N HIS A 197 6.57 -23.79 2.68
CA HIS A 197 7.38 -24.49 3.65
C HIS A 197 7.42 -26.02 3.41
N ALA A 198 6.33 -26.62 2.90
CA ALA A 198 6.32 -28.03 2.50
C ALA A 198 7.38 -28.35 1.43
N TYR A 199 7.78 -27.34 0.64
CA TYR A 199 8.84 -27.42 -0.38
C TYR A 199 10.12 -26.70 0.02
N ARG A 200 10.31 -26.39 1.32
CA ARG A 200 11.50 -25.70 1.88
C ARG A 200 11.76 -24.29 1.29
N ALA A 201 10.73 -23.65 0.77
CA ALA A 201 10.80 -22.27 0.33
C ALA A 201 10.34 -21.34 1.45
N GLU A 202 10.97 -20.17 1.58
CA GLU A 202 10.54 -19.09 2.47
C GLU A 202 9.40 -18.29 1.82
N ILE A 203 8.65 -17.53 2.63
CA ILE A 203 7.57 -16.67 2.15
C ILE A 203 7.78 -15.21 2.53
N LEU A 204 7.63 -14.30 1.54
CA LEU A 204 7.44 -12.87 1.77
C LEU A 204 6.00 -12.47 1.50
N VAL A 205 5.40 -11.77 2.45
CA VAL A 205 4.10 -11.12 2.26
C VAL A 205 4.29 -9.61 2.10
N ASP A 206 3.90 -9.06 0.95
CA ASP A 206 3.69 -7.63 0.80
C ASP A 206 2.37 -7.27 1.49
N GLY A 207 2.48 -6.76 2.71
CA GLY A 207 1.36 -6.36 3.57
C GLY A 207 0.87 -4.94 3.34
N ALA A 208 1.38 -4.22 2.33
CA ALA A 208 1.12 -2.80 2.13
C ALA A 208 -0.36 -2.40 2.06
N GLN A 209 -1.21 -3.27 1.52
CA GLN A 209 -2.67 -3.05 1.51
C GLN A 209 -3.35 -3.73 2.69
N LEU A 210 -2.82 -4.87 3.14
CA LEU A 210 -3.50 -5.72 4.09
C LEU A 210 -3.51 -5.13 5.50
N LEU A 211 -2.35 -4.65 6.01
CA LEU A 211 -2.18 -4.26 7.41
C LEU A 211 -3.07 -3.10 7.87
N ALA A 212 -3.43 -2.19 6.95
CA ALA A 212 -4.27 -1.04 7.29
C ALA A 212 -5.74 -1.41 7.54
N HIS A 213 -6.18 -2.55 7.00
CA HIS A 213 -7.59 -2.88 6.83
C HIS A 213 -7.96 -4.28 7.36
N HIS A 214 -6.98 -5.09 7.73
CA HIS A 214 -7.19 -6.47 8.16
C HIS A 214 -6.13 -6.90 9.17
N PRO A 215 -6.48 -7.65 10.23
CA PRO A 215 -5.50 -8.18 11.17
C PRO A 215 -4.52 -9.13 10.48
N VAL A 216 -3.24 -8.99 10.81
CA VAL A 216 -2.17 -9.85 10.34
C VAL A 216 -1.40 -10.38 11.54
N ASN A 217 -1.10 -11.67 11.53
CA ASN A 217 -0.25 -12.31 12.52
C ASN A 217 0.83 -13.11 11.79
N MET A 218 2.10 -12.84 12.08
CA MET A 218 3.20 -13.57 11.45
C MET A 218 3.29 -15.02 11.89
N ILE A 219 2.65 -15.37 13.01
CA ILE A 219 2.70 -16.69 13.65
C ILE A 219 4.16 -17.04 14.06
N LYS A 220 4.30 -17.78 15.13
CA LYS A 220 5.63 -18.14 15.65
C LYS A 220 6.34 -19.10 14.69
N GLU A 221 7.65 -18.90 14.50
CA GLU A 221 8.53 -19.83 13.78
C GLU A 221 8.38 -21.26 14.34
N GLY A 222 8.30 -22.24 13.43
CA GLY A 222 7.99 -23.65 13.77
C GLY A 222 6.56 -24.09 13.47
N ASP A 223 5.58 -23.19 13.40
CA ASP A 223 4.28 -23.48 12.78
C ASP A 223 4.45 -23.40 11.24
N PRO A 224 4.05 -24.41 10.47
CA PRO A 224 4.23 -24.39 9.01
C PRO A 224 3.50 -23.23 8.30
N ARG A 225 2.59 -22.55 8.99
CA ARG A 225 1.81 -21.42 8.48
C ARG A 225 2.44 -20.06 8.81
N HIS A 226 3.62 -20.02 9.47
CA HIS A 226 4.28 -18.76 9.81
C HIS A 226 4.69 -18.00 8.55
N ILE A 227 4.83 -16.67 8.69
CA ILE A 227 5.32 -15.79 7.63
C ILE A 227 6.79 -15.48 7.94
N ASP A 228 7.71 -15.78 7.00
CA ASP A 228 9.13 -15.48 7.19
C ASP A 228 9.39 -13.98 7.10
N TYR A 229 8.87 -13.33 6.06
CA TYR A 229 9.10 -11.91 5.81
C TYR A 229 7.78 -11.17 5.60
N LEU A 230 7.68 -9.99 6.20
CA LEU A 230 6.56 -9.08 6.05
C LEU A 230 7.07 -7.68 5.72
N ALA A 231 6.52 -7.04 4.67
CA ALA A 231 6.86 -5.68 4.29
C ALA A 231 5.61 -4.80 4.19
N PHE A 232 5.66 -3.56 4.71
CA PHE A 232 4.54 -2.61 4.63
C PHE A 232 4.98 -1.15 4.73
N SER A 233 4.05 -0.20 4.57
CA SER A 233 4.31 1.24 4.56
C SER A 233 3.38 2.01 5.48
N GLY A 234 3.92 2.95 6.22
CA GLY A 234 3.17 3.79 7.16
C GLY A 234 2.14 4.70 6.50
N HIS A 235 2.42 5.22 5.29
CA HIS A 235 1.50 6.13 4.59
C HIS A 235 0.15 5.49 4.19
N LYS A 236 0.01 4.18 4.31
CA LYS A 236 -1.27 3.47 4.13
C LYS A 236 -1.93 3.11 5.46
N ILE A 237 -1.23 3.33 6.57
CA ILE A 237 -1.67 3.01 7.94
C ILE A 237 -1.80 4.32 8.74
N TYR A 238 -2.36 5.35 8.14
CA TYR A 238 -2.60 6.67 8.75
C TYR A 238 -1.34 7.39 9.28
N ALA A 239 -0.13 6.98 8.84
CA ALA A 239 1.15 7.60 9.19
C ALA A 239 1.92 8.07 7.94
N PRO A 240 1.52 9.17 7.27
CA PRO A 240 2.10 9.63 5.99
C PRO A 240 3.44 10.38 6.18
N PHE A 241 4.35 9.85 7.01
CA PHE A 241 5.60 10.52 7.38
C PHE A 241 6.85 9.81 6.83
N GLY A 242 6.69 9.04 5.74
CA GLY A 242 7.79 8.43 5.02
C GLY A 242 8.45 7.25 5.75
N SER A 243 7.65 6.39 6.37
CA SER A 243 8.11 5.16 7.03
C SER A 243 7.67 3.91 6.28
N GLY A 244 8.54 2.91 6.26
CA GLY A 244 8.30 1.56 5.79
C GLY A 244 8.99 0.56 6.69
N VAL A 245 8.56 -0.68 6.65
CA VAL A 245 9.03 -1.74 7.55
C VAL A 245 9.31 -2.99 6.75
N LEU A 246 10.42 -3.65 7.10
CA LEU A 246 10.72 -5.04 6.76
C LEU A 246 10.86 -5.82 8.07
N ILE A 247 10.13 -6.91 8.21
CA ILE A 247 10.30 -7.86 9.32
C ILE A 247 10.78 -9.18 8.73
N GLY A 248 11.76 -9.80 9.37
CA GLY A 248 12.24 -11.11 8.94
C GLY A 248 13.24 -11.73 9.91
N PRO A 249 13.67 -12.99 9.65
CA PRO A 249 14.58 -13.71 10.51
C PRO A 249 15.91 -12.97 10.69
N ARG A 250 16.39 -12.84 11.92
CA ARG A 250 17.69 -12.23 12.24
C ARG A 250 18.85 -12.87 11.46
N LYS A 251 18.79 -14.19 11.27
CA LYS A 251 19.79 -14.97 10.50
C LYS A 251 20.02 -14.44 9.09
N THR A 252 18.97 -13.95 8.40
CA THR A 252 19.06 -13.39 7.04
C THR A 252 19.91 -12.12 7.01
N PHE A 253 19.78 -11.28 8.02
CA PHE A 253 20.42 -9.96 8.07
C PHE A 253 21.78 -9.96 8.78
N LEU A 254 22.14 -11.03 9.48
CA LEU A 254 23.47 -11.20 10.09
C LEU A 254 24.52 -11.70 9.08
N GLN A 255 24.13 -12.30 7.97
CA GLN A 255 25.05 -12.82 6.96
C GLN A 255 25.56 -11.70 6.03
N GLY A 256 26.84 -11.78 5.62
CA GLY A 256 27.42 -10.86 4.64
C GLY A 256 27.43 -9.40 5.08
N GLU A 257 27.50 -8.48 4.15
CA GLU A 257 27.49 -7.03 4.39
C GLU A 257 26.08 -6.47 4.30
N PRO A 258 25.76 -5.37 5.02
CA PRO A 258 24.44 -4.69 4.87
C PRO A 258 24.27 -4.09 3.48
N GLU A 259 23.02 -3.82 3.08
CA GLU A 259 22.73 -3.17 1.79
C GLU A 259 23.39 -1.79 1.67
N TYR A 260 23.33 -1.00 2.73
CA TYR A 260 23.97 0.30 2.82
C TYR A 260 25.00 0.31 3.96
N SER A 261 26.18 0.82 3.68
CA SER A 261 27.28 0.93 4.65
C SER A 261 27.54 2.38 4.99
N GLY A 262 27.68 2.70 6.28
CA GLY A 262 27.93 4.06 6.72
C GLY A 262 27.78 4.28 8.21
N GLY A 263 27.59 5.51 8.62
CA GLY A 263 27.34 5.84 10.03
C GLY A 263 26.13 5.08 10.58
N GLY A 264 26.23 4.61 11.82
CA GLY A 264 25.21 3.80 12.49
C GLY A 264 25.33 2.29 12.28
N THR A 265 25.92 1.83 11.16
CA THR A 265 25.99 0.38 10.82
C THR A 265 27.21 -0.35 11.37
N VAL A 266 28.15 0.34 12.00
CA VAL A 266 29.47 -0.18 12.41
C VAL A 266 29.76 0.14 13.86
N ASP A 267 30.43 -0.82 14.54
CA ASP A 267 30.99 -0.63 15.87
C ASP A 267 32.43 -0.08 15.78
N LEU A 268 33.21 -0.64 14.83
CA LEU A 268 34.59 -0.26 14.62
C LEU A 268 35.00 -0.39 13.15
N VAL A 269 35.82 0.54 12.68
CA VAL A 269 36.39 0.52 11.33
C VAL A 269 37.90 0.71 11.42
N SER A 270 38.66 -0.16 10.75
CA SER A 270 40.07 0.01 10.48
C SER A 270 40.30 0.16 8.96
N ARG A 271 41.56 0.36 8.53
CA ARG A 271 41.87 0.41 7.09
C ARG A 271 41.51 -0.87 6.33
N ASN A 272 41.56 -2.01 7.00
CA ASN A 272 41.47 -3.32 6.36
C ASN A 272 40.26 -4.15 6.84
N GLN A 273 39.51 -3.67 7.82
CA GLN A 273 38.45 -4.46 8.45
C GLN A 273 37.33 -3.57 8.98
N VAL A 274 36.08 -4.06 8.85
CA VAL A 274 34.87 -3.45 9.38
C VAL A 274 34.22 -4.43 10.35
N TRP A 275 33.90 -3.94 11.53
CA TRP A 275 33.07 -4.66 12.51
C TRP A 275 31.67 -4.04 12.49
N TRP A 276 30.74 -4.82 12.00
CA TRP A 276 29.34 -4.39 11.88
C TRP A 276 28.65 -4.43 13.23
N THR A 277 27.82 -3.44 13.49
CA THR A 277 26.99 -3.39 14.71
C THR A 277 25.88 -4.45 14.68
N GLY A 278 25.11 -4.56 15.76
CA GLY A 278 23.98 -5.46 15.90
C GLY A 278 22.78 -5.07 15.01
N LEU A 279 21.75 -5.90 15.04
CA LEU A 279 20.46 -5.63 14.41
C LEU A 279 19.53 -4.93 15.42
N PRO A 280 18.70 -3.97 14.97
CA PRO A 280 18.44 -3.58 13.57
C PRO A 280 19.41 -2.56 12.96
N GLU A 281 20.23 -1.86 13.74
CA GLU A 281 21.04 -0.70 13.36
C GLU A 281 21.97 -1.01 12.17
N ARG A 282 22.49 -2.23 12.10
CA ARG A 282 23.30 -2.71 10.98
C ARG A 282 22.60 -2.51 9.63
N GLU A 283 21.28 -2.59 9.57
CA GLU A 283 20.47 -2.47 8.35
C GLU A 283 19.86 -1.07 8.16
N GLU A 284 20.08 -0.16 9.11
CA GLU A 284 19.47 1.18 9.15
C GLU A 284 20.56 2.26 9.07
N ALA A 285 21.24 2.32 7.91
CA ALA A 285 22.39 3.21 7.70
C ALA A 285 22.02 4.70 7.77
N GLY A 286 22.85 5.47 8.46
CA GLY A 286 22.70 6.91 8.63
C GLY A 286 21.75 7.29 9.77
N SER A 287 21.37 8.56 9.84
CA SER A 287 20.35 9.01 10.80
C SER A 287 18.97 8.53 10.34
N PRO A 288 18.27 7.72 11.15
CA PRO A 288 16.98 7.17 10.74
C PRO A 288 15.86 8.22 10.73
N ASN A 289 14.75 7.89 10.10
CA ASN A 289 13.53 8.69 10.13
C ASN A 289 12.78 8.48 11.47
N VAL A 290 13.27 9.10 12.53
CA VAL A 290 12.69 8.98 13.89
C VAL A 290 11.22 9.40 13.94
N ILE A 291 10.88 10.50 13.25
CA ILE A 291 9.50 11.00 13.21
C ILE A 291 8.59 10.00 12.49
N GLY A 292 9.06 9.40 11.39
CA GLY A 292 8.31 8.38 10.68
C GLY A 292 8.12 7.10 11.49
N ALA A 293 9.12 6.67 12.27
CA ALA A 293 9.04 5.51 13.15
C ALA A 293 8.06 5.77 14.31
N PHE A 294 8.23 6.89 15.01
CA PHE A 294 7.36 7.33 16.10
C PHE A 294 5.89 7.39 15.66
N THR A 295 5.60 8.11 14.57
CA THR A 295 4.22 8.29 14.09
C THR A 295 3.60 6.98 13.61
N LEU A 296 4.39 6.08 13.00
CA LEU A 296 3.92 4.75 12.63
C LEU A 296 3.55 3.94 13.87
N ALA A 297 4.44 3.89 14.87
CA ALA A 297 4.17 3.16 16.11
C ALA A 297 2.92 3.70 16.82
N ARG A 298 2.76 5.03 16.93
CA ARG A 298 1.57 5.66 17.50
C ARG A 298 0.30 5.36 16.72
N SER A 299 0.38 5.38 15.38
CA SER A 299 -0.75 5.01 14.52
C SER A 299 -1.18 3.56 14.74
N LEU A 300 -0.24 2.62 14.81
CA LEU A 300 -0.52 1.21 15.10
C LEU A 300 -1.17 1.03 16.48
N GLN A 301 -0.63 1.67 17.52
CA GLN A 301 -1.22 1.65 18.88
C GLN A 301 -2.64 2.21 18.88
N TYR A 302 -2.88 3.31 18.16
CA TYR A 302 -4.20 3.92 18.02
C TYR A 302 -5.19 2.96 17.36
N LEU A 303 -4.82 2.34 16.24
CA LEU A 303 -5.66 1.36 15.54
C LEU A 303 -5.92 0.10 16.39
N GLN A 304 -4.92 -0.39 17.11
CA GLN A 304 -5.05 -1.51 18.03
C GLN A 304 -6.02 -1.20 19.17
N LYS A 305 -5.96 0.01 19.73
CA LYS A 305 -6.90 0.47 20.80
C LYS A 305 -8.35 0.51 20.32
N ILE A 306 -8.60 0.87 19.06
CA ILE A 306 -9.94 0.82 18.45
C ILE A 306 -10.35 -0.63 18.18
N GLY A 307 -9.42 -1.46 17.73
CA GLY A 307 -9.60 -2.83 17.24
C GLY A 307 -9.71 -2.88 15.73
N ILE A 308 -8.67 -3.42 15.09
CA ILE A 308 -8.56 -3.49 13.62
C ILE A 308 -9.70 -4.32 13.00
N GLU A 309 -10.15 -5.36 13.71
CA GLU A 309 -11.28 -6.19 13.29
C GLU A 309 -12.58 -5.39 13.18
N LYS A 310 -12.77 -4.41 14.05
CA LYS A 310 -13.98 -3.56 14.04
C LYS A 310 -13.94 -2.57 12.87
N LEU A 311 -12.74 -2.06 12.55
CA LEU A 311 -12.53 -1.22 11.39
C LEU A 311 -12.79 -2.02 10.11
N ALA A 312 -12.24 -3.22 10.00
CA ALA A 312 -12.44 -4.13 8.88
C ALA A 312 -13.91 -4.46 8.64
N LEU A 313 -14.68 -4.78 9.69
CA LEU A 313 -16.11 -5.05 9.60
C LEU A 313 -16.90 -3.84 9.06
N TYR A 314 -16.60 -2.64 9.54
CA TYR A 314 -17.27 -1.44 9.04
C TYR A 314 -16.89 -1.13 7.58
N GLU A 315 -15.63 -1.32 7.21
CA GLU A 315 -15.19 -1.17 5.82
C GLU A 315 -15.87 -2.19 4.90
N GLU A 316 -16.09 -3.42 5.37
CA GLU A 316 -16.85 -4.43 4.64
C GLU A 316 -18.32 -4.01 4.44
N GLU A 317 -18.97 -3.42 5.46
CA GLU A 317 -20.31 -2.85 5.30
C GLU A 317 -20.36 -1.75 4.23
N LEU A 318 -19.36 -0.86 4.21
CA LEU A 318 -19.27 0.19 3.18
C LEU A 318 -19.01 -0.41 1.79
N LEU A 319 -18.16 -1.43 1.70
CA LEU A 319 -17.87 -2.16 0.46
C LEU A 319 -19.15 -2.77 -0.13
N LEU A 320 -19.89 -3.52 0.68
CA LEU A 320 -21.13 -4.18 0.26
C LEU A 320 -22.16 -3.14 -0.19
N TYR A 321 -22.30 -2.06 0.58
CA TYR A 321 -23.19 -0.94 0.25
C TYR A 321 -22.85 -0.28 -1.09
N ALA A 322 -21.57 0.01 -1.32
CA ALA A 322 -21.09 0.62 -2.55
C ALA A 322 -21.27 -0.33 -3.75
N ARG A 323 -20.86 -1.59 -3.60
CA ARG A 323 -20.86 -2.57 -4.68
C ARG A 323 -22.27 -2.89 -5.16
N GLU A 324 -23.22 -3.11 -4.25
CA GLU A 324 -24.62 -3.39 -4.59
C GLU A 324 -25.23 -2.27 -5.46
N ARG A 325 -24.89 -1.03 -5.16
CA ARG A 325 -25.42 0.13 -5.91
C ARG A 325 -24.68 0.38 -7.21
N LEU A 326 -23.36 0.25 -7.20
CA LEU A 326 -22.57 0.36 -8.42
C LEU A 326 -23.01 -0.65 -9.48
N GLN A 327 -23.29 -1.89 -9.08
CA GLN A 327 -23.74 -2.95 -10.02
C GLN A 327 -25.06 -2.61 -10.75
N LYS A 328 -25.88 -1.70 -10.22
CA LYS A 328 -27.13 -1.26 -10.82
C LYS A 328 -26.93 -0.18 -11.89
N LEU A 329 -25.74 0.43 -11.96
CA LEU A 329 -25.46 1.49 -12.94
C LEU A 329 -25.30 0.89 -14.35
N PRO A 330 -25.91 1.51 -15.38
CA PRO A 330 -25.81 1.00 -16.74
C PRO A 330 -24.37 1.06 -17.27
N GLY A 331 -23.96 -0.01 -17.92
CA GLY A 331 -22.66 -0.10 -18.59
C GLY A 331 -21.46 -0.22 -17.67
N ILE A 332 -21.64 -0.39 -16.36
CA ILE A 332 -20.53 -0.61 -15.42
C ILE A 332 -20.04 -2.06 -15.49
N LYS A 333 -18.72 -2.23 -15.42
CA LYS A 333 -18.06 -3.52 -15.22
C LYS A 333 -17.16 -3.43 -14.00
N ILE A 334 -17.48 -4.17 -12.94
CA ILE A 334 -16.69 -4.26 -11.71
C ILE A 334 -15.77 -5.47 -11.80
N TYR A 335 -14.52 -5.33 -11.31
CA TYR A 335 -13.51 -6.37 -11.32
C TYR A 335 -13.25 -6.94 -9.93
N GLY A 336 -12.87 -8.21 -9.88
CA GLY A 336 -12.54 -8.95 -8.66
C GLY A 336 -13.72 -9.54 -7.91
N SER A 337 -13.40 -10.51 -7.03
CA SER A 337 -14.34 -11.30 -6.25
C SER A 337 -14.03 -11.24 -4.75
N PHE A 338 -14.83 -11.87 -3.91
CA PHE A 338 -14.63 -12.01 -2.46
C PHE A 338 -13.72 -13.20 -2.11
N PRO A 339 -13.04 -13.19 -0.92
CA PRO A 339 -13.00 -12.10 0.08
C PRO A 339 -12.14 -10.92 -0.36
N ARG A 340 -12.48 -9.71 0.06
CA ARG A 340 -11.76 -8.50 -0.38
C ARG A 340 -11.83 -7.34 0.61
N LEU A 341 -10.80 -6.50 0.58
CA LEU A 341 -10.79 -5.19 1.22
C LEU A 341 -11.77 -4.24 0.52
N ALA A 342 -12.05 -3.11 1.12
CA ALA A 342 -12.95 -2.08 0.59
C ALA A 342 -12.36 -1.31 -0.62
N VAL A 343 -11.86 -2.06 -1.61
CA VAL A 343 -11.29 -1.58 -2.86
C VAL A 343 -12.14 -2.07 -4.03
N ILE A 344 -12.63 -1.17 -4.87
CA ILE A 344 -13.46 -1.48 -6.03
C ILE A 344 -12.84 -0.85 -7.28
N SER A 345 -12.39 -1.69 -8.21
CA SER A 345 -11.99 -1.24 -9.55
C SER A 345 -13.10 -1.53 -10.56
N PHE A 346 -13.37 -0.57 -11.42
CA PHE A 346 -14.41 -0.69 -12.42
C PHE A 346 -14.15 0.16 -13.66
N ASN A 347 -14.86 -0.14 -14.75
CA ASN A 347 -14.96 0.69 -15.94
C ASN A 347 -16.41 0.93 -16.30
N ILE A 348 -16.68 2.02 -17.04
CA ILE A 348 -17.99 2.35 -17.59
C ILE A 348 -17.88 2.31 -19.11
N LYS A 349 -18.80 1.57 -19.77
CA LYS A 349 -18.81 1.43 -21.23
C LYS A 349 -18.88 2.80 -21.92
N GLY A 350 -17.97 3.03 -22.85
CA GLY A 350 -17.92 4.27 -23.63
C GLY A 350 -17.25 5.44 -22.91
N LEU A 351 -16.74 5.30 -21.68
CA LEU A 351 -16.08 6.35 -20.93
C LEU A 351 -14.67 5.90 -20.51
N GLU A 352 -13.67 6.70 -20.87
CA GLU A 352 -12.29 6.44 -20.48
C GLU A 352 -12.09 6.63 -18.98
N HIS A 353 -11.37 5.71 -18.34
CA HIS A 353 -11.11 5.76 -16.89
C HIS A 353 -10.45 7.07 -16.44
N ALA A 354 -9.49 7.58 -17.24
CA ALA A 354 -8.76 8.80 -16.92
C ALA A 354 -9.67 10.05 -16.99
N LEU A 355 -10.56 10.11 -18.00
CA LEU A 355 -11.56 11.18 -18.13
C LEU A 355 -12.55 11.12 -16.97
N LEU A 356 -13.06 9.93 -16.63
CA LEU A 356 -13.98 9.73 -15.51
C LEU A 356 -13.38 10.23 -14.18
N GLY A 357 -12.11 9.89 -13.92
CA GLY A 357 -11.41 10.38 -12.72
C GLY A 357 -11.27 11.90 -12.69
N SER A 358 -10.97 12.52 -13.83
CA SER A 358 -10.88 13.99 -13.94
C SER A 358 -12.22 14.67 -13.70
N ILE A 359 -13.31 14.16 -14.27
CA ILE A 359 -14.65 14.71 -14.03
C ILE A 359 -15.01 14.64 -12.54
N LEU A 360 -14.81 13.49 -11.89
CA LEU A 360 -15.06 13.31 -10.47
C LEU A 360 -14.23 14.30 -9.62
N CYS A 361 -12.98 14.52 -9.97
CA CYS A 361 -12.12 15.48 -9.28
C CYS A 361 -12.62 16.92 -9.44
N PHE A 362 -12.76 17.37 -10.68
CA PHE A 362 -13.00 18.78 -10.99
C PHE A 362 -14.45 19.24 -10.79
N GLU A 363 -15.42 18.35 -10.99
CA GLU A 363 -16.85 18.68 -10.86
C GLU A 363 -17.40 18.33 -9.46
N ALA A 364 -16.96 17.21 -8.89
CA ALA A 364 -17.56 16.64 -7.69
C ALA A 364 -16.73 16.82 -6.42
N GLY A 365 -15.43 17.15 -6.54
CA GLY A 365 -14.49 17.16 -5.42
C GLY A 365 -14.23 15.76 -4.85
N ILE A 366 -14.28 14.73 -5.70
CA ILE A 366 -14.08 13.31 -5.32
C ILE A 366 -12.73 12.83 -5.83
N GLY A 367 -11.82 12.45 -4.91
CA GLY A 367 -10.53 11.85 -5.22
C GLY A 367 -10.64 10.35 -5.44
N VAL A 368 -10.17 9.90 -6.59
CA VAL A 368 -10.12 8.49 -7.02
C VAL A 368 -8.79 8.20 -7.70
N ARG A 369 -8.48 6.94 -7.97
CA ARG A 369 -7.30 6.55 -8.75
C ARG A 369 -7.71 6.01 -10.11
N THR A 370 -6.90 6.30 -11.14
CA THR A 370 -7.09 5.80 -12.50
C THR A 370 -5.81 5.14 -13.04
N GLY A 371 -5.93 4.21 -14.00
CA GLY A 371 -4.83 3.54 -14.67
C GLY A 371 -4.62 2.09 -14.23
N CYS A 372 -3.35 1.67 -14.14
CA CYS A 372 -2.96 0.28 -13.82
C CYS A 372 -2.47 0.11 -12.37
N PHE A 373 -2.45 1.14 -11.54
CA PHE A 373 -2.15 1.10 -10.10
C PHE A 373 -0.82 0.40 -9.76
N CYS A 374 0.21 0.56 -10.62
CA CYS A 374 1.49 -0.14 -10.52
C CYS A 374 1.37 -1.68 -10.45
N ALA A 375 0.35 -2.25 -11.07
CA ALA A 375 0.08 -3.69 -11.21
C ALA A 375 -0.36 -4.00 -12.66
N GLN A 376 0.46 -3.59 -13.64
CA GLN A 376 0.12 -3.63 -15.06
C GLN A 376 -0.22 -5.04 -15.55
N GLY A 377 0.53 -6.06 -15.13
CA GLY A 377 0.28 -7.46 -15.49
C GLY A 377 -1.12 -7.91 -15.08
N TYR A 378 -1.48 -7.60 -13.84
CA TYR A 378 -2.78 -7.98 -13.28
C TYR A 378 -3.95 -7.22 -13.93
N VAL A 379 -3.82 -5.90 -14.08
CA VAL A 379 -4.87 -5.09 -14.74
C VAL A 379 -5.11 -5.55 -16.17
N ARG A 380 -4.05 -5.86 -16.93
CA ARG A 380 -4.17 -6.40 -18.30
C ARG A 380 -4.93 -7.73 -18.33
N ASN A 381 -4.56 -8.65 -17.43
CA ASN A 381 -5.25 -9.93 -17.32
C ASN A 381 -6.75 -9.75 -17.06
N LEU A 382 -7.13 -8.90 -16.11
CA LEU A 382 -8.51 -8.59 -15.80
C LEU A 382 -9.28 -7.91 -16.95
N LEU A 383 -8.58 -7.13 -17.78
CA LEU A 383 -9.15 -6.49 -18.96
C LEU A 383 -9.22 -7.43 -20.18
N GLY A 384 -8.55 -8.60 -20.12
CA GLY A 384 -8.44 -9.53 -21.24
C GLY A 384 -7.54 -9.03 -22.37
N ILE A 385 -6.48 -8.25 -22.03
CA ILE A 385 -5.55 -7.66 -22.99
C ILE A 385 -4.23 -8.43 -22.93
N ASP A 386 -3.77 -8.96 -24.07
CA ASP A 386 -2.50 -9.65 -24.13
C ASP A 386 -1.29 -8.69 -24.11
N ALA A 387 -0.10 -9.25 -23.80
CA ALA A 387 1.11 -8.45 -23.64
C ALA A 387 1.64 -7.86 -24.95
N GLU A 388 1.42 -8.54 -26.07
CA GLU A 388 1.94 -8.13 -27.39
C GLU A 388 1.20 -6.92 -27.93
N SER A 389 -0.10 -6.82 -27.66
CA SER A 389 -0.92 -5.66 -28.02
C SER A 389 -0.44 -4.35 -27.39
N ILE A 390 0.30 -4.39 -26.29
CA ILE A 390 0.72 -3.19 -25.52
C ILE A 390 2.09 -2.68 -25.93
N SER A 391 3.02 -3.54 -26.34
CA SER A 391 4.33 -3.09 -26.83
C SER A 391 4.17 -2.12 -28.00
N GLY A 392 3.28 -2.42 -28.96
CA GLY A 392 2.92 -1.52 -30.06
C GLY A 392 2.19 -0.23 -29.65
N ILE A 393 1.51 -0.22 -28.51
CA ILE A 393 0.84 0.97 -27.97
C ILE A 393 1.83 1.91 -27.28
N TYR A 394 2.87 1.37 -26.65
CA TYR A 394 3.85 2.15 -25.88
C TYR A 394 4.90 2.83 -26.78
N GLU A 395 5.26 2.18 -27.88
CA GLU A 395 6.21 2.70 -28.87
C GLU A 395 5.59 3.81 -29.73
N GLY A 396 5.24 4.94 -29.16
CA GLY A 396 4.84 6.16 -29.86
C GLY A 396 3.43 6.69 -29.61
N LYS A 397 2.73 6.26 -28.58
CA LYS A 397 1.39 6.77 -28.25
C LYS A 397 1.29 7.44 -26.88
N GLU A 398 0.32 8.36 -26.78
CA GLU A 398 0.04 9.12 -25.55
C GLU A 398 -0.34 8.22 -24.38
N PRO A 399 0.19 8.44 -23.14
CA PRO A 399 -0.09 7.62 -21.94
C PRO A 399 -1.58 7.50 -21.57
N ALA A 400 -2.42 8.44 -22.01
CA ALA A 400 -3.87 8.43 -21.79
C ALA A 400 -4.60 7.28 -22.49
N LEU A 401 -4.02 6.76 -23.57
CA LEU A 401 -4.60 5.65 -24.33
C LEU A 401 -4.23 4.28 -23.74
N LEU A 402 -3.40 4.22 -22.71
CA LEU A 402 -3.09 2.96 -22.03
C LEU A 402 -4.33 2.42 -21.34
N PRO A 403 -4.64 1.12 -21.56
CA PRO A 403 -5.74 0.47 -20.87
C PRO A 403 -5.60 0.55 -19.34
N GLY A 404 -6.69 0.83 -18.66
CA GLY A 404 -6.71 0.96 -17.21
C GLY A 404 -8.12 0.91 -16.64
N MET A 405 -8.23 1.17 -15.36
CA MET A 405 -9.48 1.16 -14.61
C MET A 405 -9.60 2.43 -13.78
N LEU A 406 -10.81 2.75 -13.34
CA LEU A 406 -11.03 3.62 -12.19
C LEU A 406 -11.12 2.76 -10.95
N ARG A 407 -10.45 3.18 -9.88
CA ARG A 407 -10.47 2.52 -8.58
C ARG A 407 -10.96 3.48 -7.51
N ILE A 408 -11.94 3.05 -6.73
CA ILE A 408 -12.25 3.63 -5.44
C ILE A 408 -11.74 2.72 -4.32
N SER A 409 -11.26 3.31 -3.26
CA SER A 409 -10.82 2.60 -2.05
C SER A 409 -11.31 3.34 -0.82
N LEU A 410 -12.13 2.65 -0.07
CA LEU A 410 -12.78 3.17 1.13
C LEU A 410 -11.90 2.88 2.35
N ALA A 411 -12.05 3.68 3.39
CA ALA A 411 -11.44 3.47 4.70
C ALA A 411 -12.49 3.70 5.78
N ALA A 412 -12.19 3.30 7.01
CA ALA A 412 -13.16 3.29 8.11
C ALA A 412 -13.71 4.68 8.51
N TYR A 413 -13.19 5.75 7.98
CA TYR A 413 -13.71 7.11 8.18
C TYR A 413 -14.68 7.57 7.08
N ASN A 414 -14.77 6.85 5.94
CA ASN A 414 -15.73 7.16 4.90
C ASN A 414 -17.16 6.86 5.33
N THR A 415 -18.14 7.44 4.66
CA THR A 415 -19.56 7.32 5.02
C THR A 415 -20.40 6.86 3.84
N ARG A 416 -21.63 6.38 4.13
CA ARG A 416 -22.59 6.00 3.09
C ARG A 416 -23.03 7.21 2.27
N GLU A 417 -23.14 8.38 2.88
CA GLU A 417 -23.51 9.64 2.22
C GLU A 417 -22.44 10.06 1.18
N GLU A 418 -21.16 9.80 1.46
CA GLU A 418 -20.09 10.01 0.49
C GLU A 418 -20.21 9.07 -0.71
N ILE A 419 -20.58 7.80 -0.46
CA ILE A 419 -20.85 6.81 -1.51
C ILE A 419 -22.06 7.24 -2.34
N ASP A 420 -23.13 7.69 -1.72
CA ASP A 420 -24.34 8.17 -2.43
C ASP A 420 -24.03 9.38 -3.33
N ARG A 421 -23.16 10.30 -2.88
CA ARG A 421 -22.69 11.41 -3.73
C ARG A 421 -21.89 10.92 -4.94
N LEU A 422 -21.02 9.93 -4.77
CA LEU A 422 -20.31 9.31 -5.89
C LEU A 422 -21.30 8.70 -6.89
N LEU A 423 -22.29 7.94 -6.42
CA LEU A 423 -23.30 7.30 -7.27
C LEU A 423 -24.13 8.32 -8.07
N GLN A 424 -24.60 9.39 -7.43
CA GLN A 424 -25.31 10.49 -8.10
C GLN A 424 -24.46 11.12 -9.22
N TRP A 425 -23.17 11.33 -8.97
CA TRP A 425 -22.27 11.85 -10.00
C TRP A 425 -22.03 10.84 -11.12
N LEU A 426 -21.88 9.56 -10.82
CA LEU A 426 -21.73 8.52 -11.84
C LEU A 426 -22.97 8.41 -12.73
N GLU A 427 -24.18 8.44 -12.16
CA GLU A 427 -25.45 8.48 -12.90
C GLU A 427 -25.51 9.69 -13.85
N ARG A 428 -25.19 10.88 -13.33
CA ARG A 428 -25.14 12.11 -14.14
C ARG A 428 -24.10 12.02 -15.26
N ILE A 429 -22.90 11.50 -14.98
CA ILE A 429 -21.84 11.35 -15.99
C ILE A 429 -22.27 10.36 -17.07
N ILE A 430 -22.90 9.24 -16.68
CA ILE A 430 -23.40 8.22 -17.61
C ILE A 430 -24.49 8.81 -18.52
N ALA A 431 -25.41 9.60 -17.98
CA ALA A 431 -26.48 10.22 -18.75
C ALA A 431 -25.98 11.31 -19.72
N HIS A 432 -24.87 11.98 -19.41
CA HIS A 432 -24.37 13.14 -20.17
C HIS A 432 -22.94 12.96 -20.69
N GLN A 433 -22.53 11.73 -21.03
CA GLN A 433 -21.15 11.40 -21.44
C GLN A 433 -20.61 12.30 -22.56
N THR A 434 -21.43 12.58 -23.57
CA THR A 434 -21.05 13.38 -24.73
C THR A 434 -20.69 14.81 -24.36
N ASP A 435 -21.43 15.41 -23.43
CA ASP A 435 -21.21 16.80 -23.00
C ASP A 435 -19.95 16.90 -22.15
N PHE A 436 -19.74 15.95 -21.22
CA PHE A 436 -18.52 15.88 -20.45
C PHE A 436 -17.28 15.71 -21.36
N LYS A 437 -17.32 14.81 -22.37
CA LYS A 437 -16.23 14.62 -23.32
C LYS A 437 -15.82 15.90 -24.04
N LYS A 438 -16.79 16.74 -24.43
CA LYS A 438 -16.51 18.00 -25.11
C LYS A 438 -15.82 19.02 -24.22
N ASN A 439 -16.07 18.97 -22.91
CA ASN A 439 -15.56 19.95 -21.93
C ASN A 439 -14.13 19.68 -21.47
N TYR A 440 -13.55 18.52 -21.81
CA TYR A 440 -12.20 18.12 -21.38
C TYR A 440 -11.29 17.89 -22.58
N HIS A 441 -9.99 17.99 -22.36
CA HIS A 441 -8.96 17.55 -23.29
C HIS A 441 -7.85 16.85 -22.53
N PHE A 442 -7.18 15.91 -23.18
CA PHE A 442 -6.01 15.27 -22.60
C PHE A 442 -4.82 16.23 -22.67
N SER A 443 -4.10 16.37 -21.55
CA SER A 443 -2.84 17.14 -21.47
C SER A 443 -1.65 16.18 -21.32
N PRO A 444 -0.82 16.00 -22.34
CA PRO A 444 0.36 15.14 -22.25
C PRO A 444 1.35 15.59 -21.17
N SER A 445 1.48 16.91 -20.95
CA SER A 445 2.39 17.47 -19.95
C SER A 445 2.00 17.14 -18.51
N VAL A 446 0.71 16.90 -18.25
CA VAL A 446 0.16 16.52 -16.95
C VAL A 446 -0.12 15.03 -16.88
N GLY A 447 -0.30 14.35 -18.02
CA GLY A 447 -0.70 12.95 -18.11
C GLY A 447 -2.16 12.71 -17.67
N ALA A 448 -3.03 13.71 -17.80
CA ALA A 448 -4.43 13.65 -17.34
C ALA A 448 -5.36 14.49 -18.22
N TYR A 449 -6.65 14.24 -18.12
CA TYR A 449 -7.67 15.11 -18.71
C TYR A 449 -7.82 16.39 -17.90
N ILE A 450 -7.82 17.54 -18.59
CA ILE A 450 -7.99 18.87 -17.99
C ILE A 450 -9.24 19.53 -18.58
N PRO A 451 -10.03 20.27 -17.79
CA PRO A 451 -11.15 21.06 -18.30
C PRO A 451 -10.68 22.15 -19.29
N ARG A 452 -11.37 22.30 -20.43
CA ARG A 452 -11.04 23.33 -21.43
C ARG A 452 -11.21 24.75 -20.90
N GLN A 453 -12.10 24.95 -19.95
CA GLN A 453 -12.41 26.26 -19.34
C GLN A 453 -11.65 26.50 -18.03
N TRP A 454 -10.61 25.72 -17.74
CA TRP A 454 -9.78 25.95 -16.55
C TRP A 454 -9.14 27.34 -16.60
N PRO A 455 -9.15 28.14 -15.51
CA PRO A 455 -8.56 29.48 -15.49
C PRO A 455 -7.09 29.42 -15.90
N ARG A 456 -6.72 30.10 -16.99
CA ARG A 456 -5.36 30.16 -17.55
C ARG A 456 -4.32 30.87 -16.66
N GLN A 457 -4.72 31.39 -15.49
CA GLN A 457 -3.84 32.16 -14.60
C GLN A 457 -2.83 31.34 -13.78
N ALA A 458 -2.96 30.01 -13.77
CA ALA A 458 -1.96 29.18 -13.12
C ALA A 458 -0.74 29.00 -14.03
N LYS A 459 0.28 29.84 -13.89
CA LYS A 459 1.62 29.64 -14.47
C LYS A 459 2.35 28.41 -13.95
N THR A 460 1.72 27.63 -13.09
CA THR A 460 2.26 26.43 -12.44
C THR A 460 1.78 25.16 -13.17
N ARG A 461 2.59 24.11 -13.15
CA ARG A 461 2.27 22.77 -13.70
C ARG A 461 0.97 22.18 -13.12
N TRP A 462 0.54 22.68 -11.97
CA TRP A 462 -0.66 22.29 -11.25
C TRP A 462 -1.49 23.53 -10.91
N PRO A 463 -2.80 23.54 -11.20
CA PRO A 463 -3.66 24.68 -10.90
C PRO A 463 -4.03 24.81 -9.42
N PHE A 464 -3.42 23.98 -8.55
CA PHE A 464 -3.76 23.95 -7.14
C PHE A 464 -2.71 24.71 -6.33
N ILE A 465 -3.15 25.80 -5.73
CA ILE A 465 -2.39 26.56 -4.73
C ILE A 465 -3.01 26.24 -3.36
N LEU A 466 -2.20 25.89 -2.39
CA LEU A 466 -2.70 25.75 -1.02
C LEU A 466 -3.28 27.09 -0.57
N PRO A 467 -4.52 27.12 -0.03
CA PRO A 467 -5.07 28.34 0.54
C PRO A 467 -4.12 28.92 1.58
N GLY A 468 -3.66 30.15 1.37
CA GLY A 468 -2.68 30.83 2.24
C GLY A 468 -1.21 30.72 1.79
N TRP A 469 -0.91 30.05 0.67
CA TRP A 469 0.41 30.05 0.03
C TRP A 469 0.31 30.87 -1.27
N SER A 470 0.56 32.16 -1.15
CA SER A 470 0.64 33.12 -2.27
C SER A 470 2.09 33.33 -2.69
#